data_4b11cb4e7bce5781f211e4f2e1ebd97f
#
_entry.id   4b11cb4e7bce5781f211e4f2e1ebd97f
#
_cell.length_a   1.000
_cell.length_b   1.000
_cell.length_c   1.000
_cell.angle_alpha   90.00
_cell.angle_beta   90.00
_cell.angle_gamma   90.00
#
_symmetry.space_group_name_H-M   'P 1'
#
loop_
_entity.id
_entity.type
_entity.pdbx_description
1 polymer ?
#
loop_
_entity_poly.entity_id
_entity_poly.type
_entity_poly.pdbx_seq_one_letter_code
_entity_poly.pdbx_strand_id
1 'polypeptide(L)'
;MKAMLLAAGIGERMLPLTRAVPKPLVPVLGRPLAPQILEKLAAEGIEEVVVNVHHLPDQLRRGLGDGRLLGLQALHFSVESARLLGTGGGLGAAASHLRGDGTILVRNADFLADIPLAKALASHIRSGCPATLVVVPHRAGYTQVTIDRESRVVAFGGKDGKSVAAPDRYLFTGYHLLEESVLDAIPADGPSDIVRDVYFGLAAERRLNAYVHRGFWWEFGEPREYLEGSMRLIAMTPERRARLGDFDPVREVESASVAVGPGADFHSDHIALKGTLAIGLGVMVGESASLEDSVVMPESWIGPGSSLRRCIVGPGTEIPIGFQAAHAVIVSESDTGLPLPAGAERIANLIVRRFDGAS
;
A
#
# COMPACT_ATOMS: atom_id res chain seq x y z
N MET A 1 -5.74 -19.66 -12.27
CA MET A 1 -6.40 -18.35 -11.95
C MET A 1 -5.35 -17.25 -12.06
N LYS A 2 -5.64 -16.19 -12.80
CA LYS A 2 -4.76 -15.04 -12.98
C LYS A 2 -5.08 -13.94 -11.97
N ALA A 3 -4.13 -13.03 -11.76
CA ALA A 3 -4.37 -11.87 -10.92
C ALA A 3 -4.00 -10.56 -11.59
N MET A 4 -4.63 -9.47 -11.13
CA MET A 4 -4.23 -8.10 -11.44
C MET A 4 -3.86 -7.34 -10.18
N LEU A 5 -2.69 -6.71 -10.22
CA LEU A 5 -2.21 -5.79 -9.21
C LEU A 5 -2.40 -4.36 -9.73
N LEU A 6 -3.30 -3.60 -9.11
CA LEU A 6 -3.56 -2.21 -9.46
C LEU A 6 -2.47 -1.31 -8.85
N ALA A 7 -1.56 -0.83 -9.69
CA ALA A 7 -0.35 -0.12 -9.31
C ALA A 7 -0.10 1.21 -10.05
N ALA A 8 -1.04 1.64 -10.92
CA ALA A 8 -0.87 2.84 -11.75
C ALA A 8 -1.02 4.18 -11.00
N GLY A 9 -1.46 4.16 -9.74
CA GLY A 9 -1.69 5.38 -8.98
C GLY A 9 -0.44 6.24 -8.80
N ILE A 10 -0.56 7.57 -8.96
CA ILE A 10 0.55 8.54 -8.81
C ILE A 10 1.06 8.62 -7.37
N GLY A 11 0.22 8.32 -6.40
CA GLY A 11 0.61 8.40 -4.98
C GLY A 11 0.68 9.82 -4.44
N GLU A 12 -0.16 10.74 -4.93
CA GLU A 12 -0.15 12.17 -4.55
C GLU A 12 -0.22 12.41 -3.03
N ARG A 13 -0.97 11.59 -2.32
CA ARG A 13 -1.09 11.69 -0.85
C ARG A 13 0.23 11.43 -0.13
N MET A 14 1.12 10.62 -0.73
CA MET A 14 2.45 10.26 -0.19
C MET A 14 3.56 11.25 -0.60
N LEU A 15 3.25 12.28 -1.39
CA LEU A 15 4.24 13.30 -1.73
C LEU A 15 4.83 13.94 -0.45
N PRO A 16 6.13 14.27 -0.42
CA PRO A 16 7.10 14.24 -1.53
C PRO A 16 7.77 12.90 -1.80
N LEU A 17 7.54 11.85 -0.98
CA LEU A 17 8.20 10.53 -1.10
C LEU A 17 8.02 9.90 -2.49
N THR A 18 6.81 9.97 -3.03
CA THR A 18 6.46 9.36 -4.32
C THR A 18 6.96 10.12 -5.55
N ARG A 19 7.73 11.19 -5.37
CA ARG A 19 8.49 11.81 -6.48
C ARG A 19 9.63 10.91 -6.98
N ALA A 20 10.31 10.27 -6.04
CA ALA A 20 11.51 9.48 -6.32
C ALA A 20 11.23 7.98 -6.39
N VAL A 21 10.21 7.50 -5.68
CA VAL A 21 9.89 6.07 -5.57
C VAL A 21 8.42 5.85 -5.91
N PRO A 22 8.06 5.00 -6.89
CA PRO A 22 6.66 4.69 -7.14
C PRO A 22 6.03 4.06 -5.90
N LYS A 23 4.79 4.46 -5.58
CA LYS A 23 4.09 4.03 -4.36
C LYS A 23 4.15 2.51 -4.10
N PRO A 24 3.98 1.63 -5.10
CA PRO A 24 4.10 0.18 -4.89
C PRO A 24 5.49 -0.31 -4.47
N LEU A 25 6.53 0.49 -4.69
CA LEU A 25 7.90 0.18 -4.27
C LEU A 25 8.33 0.89 -2.98
N VAL A 26 7.45 1.67 -2.35
CA VAL A 26 7.76 2.24 -1.03
C VAL A 26 7.97 1.10 -0.04
N PRO A 27 9.14 1.06 0.65
CA PRO A 27 9.44 -0.04 1.56
C PRO A 27 8.60 0.05 2.83
N VAL A 28 8.13 -1.10 3.29
CA VAL A 28 7.52 -1.28 4.61
C VAL A 28 8.39 -2.26 5.38
N LEU A 29 8.96 -1.83 6.49
CA LEU A 29 9.95 -2.59 7.27
C LEU A 29 11.03 -3.24 6.39
N GLY A 30 11.70 -2.41 5.59
CA GLY A 30 12.84 -2.80 4.75
C GLY A 30 12.49 -3.40 3.38
N ARG A 31 11.25 -3.83 3.15
CA ARG A 31 10.86 -4.48 1.90
C ARG A 31 9.78 -3.71 1.12
N PRO A 32 9.94 -3.49 -0.19
CA PRO A 32 8.91 -2.85 -1.02
C PRO A 32 7.59 -3.63 -1.01
N LEU A 33 6.45 -2.92 -1.06
CA LEU A 33 5.12 -3.54 -0.95
C LEU A 33 4.80 -4.51 -2.10
N ALA A 34 4.97 -4.08 -3.36
CA ALA A 34 4.53 -4.87 -4.50
C ALA A 34 5.27 -6.21 -4.63
N PRO A 35 6.61 -6.31 -4.47
CA PRO A 35 7.31 -7.60 -4.40
C PRO A 35 6.71 -8.54 -3.35
N GLN A 36 6.50 -8.09 -2.12
CA GLN A 36 5.92 -8.92 -1.05
C GLN A 36 4.50 -9.41 -1.40
N ILE A 37 3.71 -8.54 -2.03
CA ILE A 37 2.37 -8.89 -2.51
C ILE A 37 2.45 -10.00 -3.56
N LEU A 38 3.35 -9.88 -4.53
CA LEU A 38 3.51 -10.84 -5.62
C LEU A 38 4.05 -12.19 -5.11
N GLU A 39 5.02 -12.17 -4.22
CA GLU A 39 5.53 -13.38 -3.54
C GLU A 39 4.41 -14.12 -2.80
N LYS A 40 3.55 -13.38 -2.09
CA LYS A 40 2.39 -13.97 -1.40
C LYS A 40 1.38 -14.55 -2.39
N LEU A 41 1.07 -13.88 -3.48
CA LEU A 41 0.19 -14.40 -4.52
C LEU A 41 0.75 -15.68 -5.15
N ALA A 42 2.05 -15.71 -5.44
CA ALA A 42 2.72 -16.90 -5.95
C ALA A 42 2.64 -18.07 -4.95
N ALA A 43 2.88 -17.81 -3.66
CA ALA A 43 2.75 -18.81 -2.61
C ALA A 43 1.30 -19.33 -2.44
N GLU A 44 0.29 -18.56 -2.82
CA GLU A 44 -1.13 -18.94 -2.85
C GLU A 44 -1.55 -19.61 -4.18
N GLY A 45 -0.60 -19.88 -5.10
CA GLY A 45 -0.82 -20.59 -6.36
C GLY A 45 -1.25 -19.72 -7.53
N ILE A 46 -1.04 -18.42 -7.47
CA ILE A 46 -1.19 -17.52 -8.62
C ILE A 46 0.11 -17.57 -9.45
N GLU A 47 0.00 -17.96 -10.70
CA GLU A 47 1.16 -18.15 -11.58
C GLU A 47 1.41 -16.94 -12.49
N GLU A 48 0.33 -16.28 -12.92
CA GLU A 48 0.39 -15.14 -13.83
C GLU A 48 -0.25 -13.91 -13.19
N VAL A 49 0.46 -12.77 -13.23
CA VAL A 49 -0.02 -11.50 -12.72
C VAL A 49 0.14 -10.41 -13.78
N VAL A 50 -0.88 -9.57 -13.92
CA VAL A 50 -0.80 -8.33 -14.68
C VAL A 50 -0.66 -7.16 -13.71
N VAL A 51 0.28 -6.24 -13.97
CA VAL A 51 0.47 -5.01 -13.18
C VAL A 51 0.21 -3.82 -14.10
N ASN A 52 -0.79 -2.98 -13.79
CA ASN A 52 -0.92 -1.73 -14.52
C ASN A 52 0.04 -0.69 -13.97
N VAL A 53 0.63 0.12 -14.84
CA VAL A 53 1.66 1.09 -14.50
C VAL A 53 1.44 2.41 -15.24
N HIS A 54 1.66 3.53 -14.54
CA HIS A 54 1.59 4.88 -15.10
C HIS A 54 2.74 5.74 -14.58
N HIS A 55 2.85 5.92 -13.28
CA HIS A 55 3.87 6.74 -12.64
C HIS A 55 5.17 5.95 -12.47
N LEU A 56 6.30 6.52 -12.92
CA LEU A 56 7.64 5.90 -12.83
C LEU A 56 7.69 4.44 -13.35
N PRO A 57 7.16 4.16 -14.56
CA PRO A 57 6.97 2.78 -15.03
C PRO A 57 8.28 1.98 -15.10
N ASP A 58 9.39 2.61 -15.48
CA ASP A 58 10.67 1.93 -15.59
C ASP A 58 11.25 1.53 -14.23
N GLN A 59 11.00 2.32 -13.18
CA GLN A 59 11.40 1.95 -11.83
C GLN A 59 10.58 0.76 -11.33
N LEU A 60 9.26 0.77 -11.56
CA LEU A 60 8.40 -0.33 -11.16
C LEU A 60 8.78 -1.62 -11.91
N ARG A 61 9.03 -1.55 -13.22
CA ARG A 61 9.50 -2.68 -14.01
C ARG A 61 10.84 -3.22 -13.51
N ARG A 62 11.81 -2.36 -13.22
CA ARG A 62 13.10 -2.80 -12.65
C ARG A 62 12.93 -3.45 -11.27
N GLY A 63 12.07 -2.88 -10.42
CA GLY A 63 11.84 -3.39 -9.06
C GLY A 63 11.11 -4.73 -9.01
N LEU A 64 10.30 -5.06 -10.03
CA LEU A 64 9.53 -6.31 -10.09
C LEU A 64 10.17 -7.35 -11.04
N GLY A 65 11.02 -6.93 -11.97
CA GLY A 65 11.62 -7.80 -12.97
C GLY A 65 10.60 -8.49 -13.86
N ASP A 66 10.84 -9.74 -14.18
CA ASP A 66 9.93 -10.62 -14.93
C ASP A 66 9.02 -11.48 -14.03
N GLY A 67 9.08 -11.26 -12.72
CA GLY A 67 8.29 -11.96 -11.71
C GLY A 67 8.83 -13.32 -11.26
N ARG A 68 9.82 -13.90 -11.96
CA ARG A 68 10.34 -15.24 -11.64
C ARG A 68 11.03 -15.30 -10.28
N LEU A 69 11.76 -14.27 -9.91
CA LEU A 69 12.38 -14.16 -8.58
C LEU A 69 11.35 -14.00 -7.46
N LEU A 70 10.12 -13.62 -7.81
CA LEU A 70 9.00 -13.51 -6.89
C LEU A 70 8.11 -14.77 -6.87
N GLY A 71 8.53 -15.83 -7.59
CA GLY A 71 7.84 -17.11 -7.63
C GLY A 71 6.72 -17.22 -8.68
N LEU A 72 6.56 -16.23 -9.56
CA LEU A 72 5.57 -16.24 -10.64
C LEU A 72 6.13 -16.92 -11.90
N GLN A 73 5.26 -17.49 -12.71
CA GLN A 73 5.62 -17.97 -14.06
C GLN A 73 5.72 -16.81 -15.06
N ALA A 74 4.80 -15.84 -14.95
CA ALA A 74 4.80 -14.65 -15.80
C ALA A 74 4.30 -13.39 -15.06
N LEU A 75 4.93 -12.26 -15.37
CA LEU A 75 4.52 -10.93 -14.93
C LEU A 75 4.37 -10.03 -16.16
N HIS A 76 3.15 -9.56 -16.40
CA HIS A 76 2.82 -8.69 -17.52
C HIS A 76 2.63 -7.26 -17.04
N PHE A 77 3.07 -6.28 -17.84
CA PHE A 77 2.88 -4.86 -17.54
C PHE A 77 1.91 -4.21 -18.53
N SER A 78 0.77 -3.75 -18.01
CA SER A 78 -0.19 -2.93 -18.76
C SER A 78 0.13 -1.46 -18.56
N VAL A 79 0.69 -0.79 -19.58
CA VAL A 79 1.19 0.59 -19.46
C VAL A 79 0.11 1.59 -19.85
N GLU A 80 -0.24 2.46 -18.90
CA GLU A 80 -1.18 3.57 -19.09
C GLU A 80 -0.39 4.84 -19.48
N SER A 81 0.06 4.93 -20.73
CA SER A 81 1.00 5.97 -21.17
C SER A 81 0.39 7.36 -21.34
N ALA A 82 -0.85 7.45 -21.85
CA ALA A 82 -1.47 8.72 -22.20
C ALA A 82 -2.18 9.40 -21.02
N ARG A 83 -2.80 8.64 -20.15
CA ARG A 83 -3.57 9.09 -18.98
C ARG A 83 -3.85 7.94 -18.03
N LEU A 84 -4.17 8.26 -16.79
CA LEU A 84 -4.71 7.29 -15.84
C LEU A 84 -6.08 6.79 -16.31
N LEU A 85 -6.22 5.47 -16.37
CA LEU A 85 -7.47 4.82 -16.79
C LEU A 85 -8.43 4.54 -15.63
N GLY A 86 -7.96 4.69 -14.40
CA GLY A 86 -8.73 4.30 -13.22
C GLY A 86 -8.81 2.78 -13.04
N THR A 87 -9.54 2.34 -12.01
CA THR A 87 -9.58 0.92 -11.63
C THR A 87 -10.27 0.04 -12.66
N GLY A 88 -11.39 0.49 -13.22
CA GLY A 88 -12.11 -0.21 -14.28
C GLY A 88 -11.37 -0.16 -15.62
N GLY A 89 -10.95 1.03 -16.05
CA GLY A 89 -10.24 1.18 -17.32
C GLY A 89 -8.91 0.44 -17.37
N GLY A 90 -8.16 0.39 -16.23
CA GLY A 90 -6.95 -0.42 -16.11
C GLY A 90 -7.22 -1.92 -16.28
N LEU A 91 -8.32 -2.43 -15.69
CA LEU A 91 -8.78 -3.81 -15.89
C LEU A 91 -9.17 -4.08 -17.34
N GLY A 92 -9.93 -3.17 -17.97
CA GLY A 92 -10.33 -3.27 -19.38
C GLY A 92 -9.12 -3.32 -20.31
N ALA A 93 -8.11 -2.46 -20.09
CA ALA A 93 -6.87 -2.45 -20.88
C ALA A 93 -6.05 -3.75 -20.70
N ALA A 94 -6.13 -4.40 -19.55
CA ALA A 94 -5.44 -5.64 -19.23
C ALA A 94 -6.24 -6.90 -19.62
N ALA A 95 -7.48 -6.77 -20.11
CA ALA A 95 -8.42 -7.88 -20.29
C ALA A 95 -7.87 -9.06 -21.11
N SER A 96 -7.09 -8.78 -22.18
CA SER A 96 -6.50 -9.83 -23.02
C SER A 96 -5.52 -10.74 -22.27
N HIS A 97 -4.84 -10.22 -21.25
CA HIS A 97 -3.93 -11.01 -20.41
C HIS A 97 -4.67 -11.74 -19.28
N LEU A 98 -5.81 -11.22 -18.85
CA LEU A 98 -6.55 -11.72 -17.69
C LEU A 98 -7.49 -12.88 -18.02
N ARG A 99 -7.96 -12.98 -19.29
CA ARG A 99 -8.89 -14.04 -19.72
C ARG A 99 -8.24 -15.39 -19.88
N GLY A 100 -9.06 -16.44 -19.86
CA GLY A 100 -8.72 -17.83 -20.18
C GLY A 100 -8.69 -18.78 -18.99
N ASP A 101 -8.68 -18.27 -17.74
CA ASP A 101 -8.58 -19.09 -16.53
C ASP A 101 -9.79 -18.98 -15.58
N GLY A 102 -10.88 -18.36 -16.04
CA GLY A 102 -12.12 -18.20 -15.27
C GLY A 102 -12.03 -17.04 -14.26
N THR A 103 -12.10 -17.36 -12.96
CA THR A 103 -12.10 -16.31 -11.92
C THR A 103 -10.77 -15.56 -11.87
N ILE A 104 -10.85 -14.23 -11.83
CA ILE A 104 -9.72 -13.30 -11.77
C ILE A 104 -9.65 -12.71 -10.36
N LEU A 105 -8.46 -12.71 -9.78
CA LEU A 105 -8.17 -11.95 -8.57
C LEU A 105 -7.73 -10.52 -8.95
N VAL A 106 -8.32 -9.52 -8.34
CA VAL A 106 -7.86 -8.12 -8.48
C VAL A 106 -7.56 -7.56 -7.09
N ARG A 107 -6.45 -6.84 -6.97
CA ARG A 107 -6.12 -6.15 -5.73
C ARG A 107 -5.31 -4.86 -5.95
N ASN A 108 -5.45 -3.92 -5.02
CA ASN A 108 -4.59 -2.74 -4.98
C ASN A 108 -3.19 -3.09 -4.46
N ALA A 109 -2.18 -2.33 -4.92
CA ALA A 109 -0.77 -2.51 -4.57
C ALA A 109 -0.34 -1.77 -3.29
N ASP A 110 -1.26 -1.14 -2.57
CA ASP A 110 -0.95 -0.21 -1.48
C ASP A 110 -1.41 -0.67 -0.10
N PHE A 111 -1.74 -1.95 0.07
CA PHE A 111 -2.10 -2.52 1.37
C PHE A 111 -1.46 -3.89 1.63
N LEU A 112 -1.29 -4.22 2.90
CA LEU A 112 -0.97 -5.56 3.39
C LEU A 112 -2.19 -6.18 4.06
N ALA A 113 -2.36 -7.49 3.87
CA ALA A 113 -3.44 -8.24 4.49
C ALA A 113 -3.11 -9.74 4.60
N ASP A 114 -3.70 -10.40 5.60
CA ASP A 114 -3.68 -11.85 5.74
C ASP A 114 -4.97 -12.51 5.21
N ILE A 115 -5.54 -11.92 4.14
CA ILE A 115 -6.75 -12.46 3.48
C ILE A 115 -6.45 -13.85 2.93
N PRO A 116 -7.19 -14.89 3.36
CA PRO A 116 -6.99 -16.24 2.87
C PRO A 116 -7.68 -16.42 1.51
N LEU A 117 -6.91 -16.40 0.41
CA LEU A 117 -7.43 -16.51 -0.96
C LEU A 117 -8.37 -17.69 -1.14
N ALA A 118 -7.98 -18.87 -0.65
CA ALA A 118 -8.81 -20.10 -0.79
C ALA A 118 -10.21 -19.94 -0.16
N LYS A 119 -10.33 -19.24 0.99
CA LYS A 119 -11.63 -19.00 1.63
C LYS A 119 -12.44 -17.95 0.88
N ALA A 120 -11.80 -16.89 0.40
CA ALA A 120 -12.48 -15.87 -0.41
C ALA A 120 -12.99 -16.46 -1.73
N LEU A 121 -12.16 -17.28 -2.42
CA LEU A 121 -12.52 -17.98 -3.65
C LEU A 121 -13.68 -18.97 -3.41
N ALA A 122 -13.63 -19.78 -2.35
CA ALA A 122 -14.71 -20.67 -2.00
C ALA A 122 -16.03 -19.92 -1.71
N SER A 123 -15.97 -18.74 -1.11
CA SER A 123 -17.14 -17.86 -0.92
C SER A 123 -17.67 -17.33 -2.25
N HIS A 124 -16.78 -16.91 -3.14
CA HIS A 124 -17.11 -16.43 -4.48
C HIS A 124 -17.87 -17.50 -5.28
N ILE A 125 -17.28 -18.70 -5.40
CA ILE A 125 -17.88 -19.81 -6.13
C ILE A 125 -19.26 -20.20 -5.56
N ARG A 126 -19.38 -20.33 -4.23
CA ARG A 126 -20.68 -20.64 -3.59
C ARG A 126 -21.74 -19.58 -3.81
N SER A 127 -21.34 -18.33 -3.93
CA SER A 127 -22.29 -17.23 -4.11
C SER A 127 -22.98 -17.25 -5.47
N GLY A 128 -22.35 -17.80 -6.51
CA GLY A 128 -22.80 -17.73 -7.91
C GLY A 128 -22.84 -16.30 -8.47
N CYS A 129 -22.25 -15.33 -7.76
CA CYS A 129 -22.19 -13.94 -8.20
C CYS A 129 -21.01 -13.72 -9.15
N PRO A 130 -21.12 -12.84 -10.15
CA PRO A 130 -20.03 -12.51 -11.05
C PRO A 130 -18.89 -11.76 -10.37
N ALA A 131 -19.11 -11.18 -9.18
CA ALA A 131 -18.03 -10.54 -8.40
C ALA A 131 -18.24 -10.73 -6.90
N THR A 132 -17.11 -10.75 -6.16
CA THR A 132 -17.06 -10.80 -4.70
C THR A 132 -16.07 -9.76 -4.19
N LEU A 133 -16.52 -8.85 -3.34
CA LEU A 133 -15.66 -7.91 -2.64
C LEU A 133 -15.17 -8.53 -1.33
N VAL A 134 -13.88 -8.41 -1.04
CA VAL A 134 -13.40 -8.65 0.32
C VAL A 134 -13.59 -7.37 1.12
N VAL A 135 -14.31 -7.48 2.23
CA VAL A 135 -14.65 -6.34 3.09
C VAL A 135 -14.15 -6.58 4.52
N VAL A 136 -13.80 -5.50 5.21
CA VAL A 136 -13.43 -5.51 6.64
C VAL A 136 -14.34 -4.56 7.42
N PRO A 137 -14.39 -4.65 8.76
CA PRO A 137 -15.14 -3.70 9.56
C PRO A 137 -14.80 -2.24 9.21
N HIS A 138 -15.82 -1.40 9.13
CA HIS A 138 -15.67 -0.02 8.67
C HIS A 138 -14.75 0.80 9.59
N ARG A 139 -13.93 1.64 8.97
CA ARG A 139 -13.14 2.70 9.62
C ARG A 139 -13.56 4.06 9.05
N ALA A 140 -13.49 5.10 9.88
CA ALA A 140 -13.73 6.48 9.43
C ALA A 140 -12.78 6.86 8.28
N GLY A 141 -13.25 7.67 7.36
CA GLY A 141 -12.47 8.09 6.17
C GLY A 141 -12.59 7.18 4.95
N TYR A 142 -13.19 5.99 5.09
CA TYR A 142 -13.42 5.06 3.98
C TYR A 142 -14.88 5.03 3.53
N THR A 143 -15.11 4.71 2.25
CA THR A 143 -16.45 4.49 1.72
C THR A 143 -17.08 3.27 2.41
N GLN A 144 -18.27 3.46 2.95
CA GLN A 144 -19.01 2.40 3.61
C GLN A 144 -19.57 1.42 2.58
N VAL A 145 -19.50 0.12 2.90
CA VAL A 145 -20.20 -0.96 2.19
C VAL A 145 -21.22 -1.57 3.14
N THR A 146 -22.47 -1.68 2.69
CA THR A 146 -23.56 -2.34 3.43
C THR A 146 -23.85 -3.68 2.79
N ILE A 147 -23.93 -4.72 3.60
CA ILE A 147 -24.27 -6.08 3.17
C ILE A 147 -25.52 -6.58 3.87
N ASP A 148 -26.26 -7.47 3.22
CA ASP A 148 -27.41 -8.14 3.82
C ASP A 148 -27.05 -9.46 4.52
N ARG A 149 -28.06 -10.19 5.02
CA ARG A 149 -27.88 -11.47 5.73
C ARG A 149 -27.35 -12.59 4.84
N GLU A 150 -27.54 -12.50 3.55
CA GLU A 150 -27.06 -13.42 2.52
C GLU A 150 -25.66 -13.05 2.01
N SER A 151 -24.98 -12.08 2.64
CA SER A 151 -23.68 -11.53 2.25
C SER A 151 -23.69 -10.86 0.87
N ARG A 152 -24.85 -10.31 0.44
CA ARG A 152 -24.91 -9.48 -0.77
C ARG A 152 -24.60 -8.03 -0.43
N VAL A 153 -23.77 -7.39 -1.25
CA VAL A 153 -23.60 -5.95 -1.19
C VAL A 153 -24.90 -5.29 -1.68
N VAL A 154 -25.48 -4.45 -0.86
CA VAL A 154 -26.75 -3.78 -1.16
C VAL A 154 -26.61 -2.27 -1.30
N ALA A 155 -25.56 -1.67 -0.76
CA ALA A 155 -25.30 -0.24 -0.90
C ALA A 155 -23.83 0.11 -0.68
N PHE A 156 -23.43 1.21 -1.33
CA PHE A 156 -22.17 1.93 -1.06
C PHE A 156 -22.55 3.30 -0.49
N GLY A 157 -21.99 3.65 0.68
CA GLY A 157 -22.22 4.94 1.32
C GLY A 157 -21.13 5.97 1.02
N GLY A 158 -21.44 7.25 1.26
CA GLY A 158 -20.46 8.33 1.15
C GLY A 158 -19.38 8.29 2.25
N LYS A 159 -18.24 8.91 1.98
CA LYS A 159 -17.13 9.07 2.96
C LYS A 159 -17.52 9.95 4.15
N ASP A 160 -18.52 10.80 3.99
CA ASP A 160 -19.05 11.75 4.96
C ASP A 160 -19.92 11.12 6.05
N GLY A 161 -20.06 9.79 6.07
CA GLY A 161 -20.83 9.08 7.08
C GLY A 161 -22.35 9.26 7.01
N LYS A 162 -22.87 9.95 5.98
CA LYS A 162 -24.31 9.97 5.67
C LYS A 162 -24.68 8.62 5.10
N SER A 163 -24.88 7.67 5.97
CA SER A 163 -25.08 6.30 5.57
C SER A 163 -26.50 5.84 5.85
N VAL A 164 -26.92 4.86 5.08
CA VAL A 164 -28.05 4.00 5.46
C VAL A 164 -27.76 3.41 6.84
N ALA A 165 -28.63 3.59 7.79
CA ALA A 165 -28.52 3.00 9.12
C ALA A 165 -28.55 1.47 8.97
N ALA A 166 -27.39 0.85 9.08
CA ALA A 166 -27.23 -0.60 9.04
C ALA A 166 -26.44 -1.05 10.26
N PRO A 167 -26.84 -2.17 10.90
CA PRO A 167 -26.16 -2.67 12.09
C PRO A 167 -24.69 -3.04 11.82
N ASP A 168 -24.38 -3.52 10.63
CA ASP A 168 -23.03 -3.95 10.23
C ASP A 168 -22.51 -3.09 9.08
N ARG A 169 -21.46 -2.34 9.37
CA ARG A 169 -20.79 -1.45 8.42
C ARG A 169 -19.42 -2.02 8.07
N TYR A 170 -19.13 -2.04 6.78
CA TYR A 170 -17.85 -2.53 6.25
C TYR A 170 -17.21 -1.49 5.35
N LEU A 171 -15.95 -1.69 5.01
CA LEU A 171 -15.26 -0.99 3.92
C LEU A 171 -14.75 -2.02 2.91
N PHE A 172 -14.65 -1.63 1.66
CA PHE A 172 -14.04 -2.43 0.61
C PHE A 172 -12.51 -2.30 0.68
N THR A 173 -11.84 -3.43 0.75
CA THR A 173 -10.38 -3.51 0.94
C THR A 173 -9.55 -3.21 -0.31
N GLY A 174 -10.18 -3.13 -1.47
CA GLY A 174 -9.46 -3.15 -2.75
C GLY A 174 -8.98 -4.55 -3.18
N TYR A 175 -9.48 -5.62 -2.54
CA TYR A 175 -9.24 -7.02 -2.89
C TYR A 175 -10.56 -7.65 -3.32
N HIS A 176 -10.65 -8.12 -4.56
CA HIS A 176 -11.89 -8.67 -5.09
C HIS A 176 -11.63 -9.80 -6.08
N LEU A 177 -12.61 -10.68 -6.20
CA LEU A 177 -12.66 -11.76 -7.17
C LEU A 177 -13.76 -11.44 -8.18
N LEU A 178 -13.52 -11.68 -9.45
CA LEU A 178 -14.50 -11.45 -10.50
C LEU A 178 -14.39 -12.52 -11.59
N GLU A 179 -15.54 -12.83 -12.18
CA GLU A 179 -15.63 -13.65 -13.37
C GLU A 179 -15.23 -12.83 -14.61
N GLU A 180 -14.71 -13.50 -15.64
CA GLU A 180 -14.28 -12.84 -16.89
C GLU A 180 -15.39 -12.01 -17.53
N SER A 181 -16.66 -12.38 -17.37
CA SER A 181 -17.82 -11.63 -17.87
C SER A 181 -17.94 -10.22 -17.30
N VAL A 182 -17.34 -9.96 -16.12
CA VAL A 182 -17.32 -8.60 -15.54
C VAL A 182 -16.47 -7.66 -16.38
N LEU A 183 -15.43 -8.17 -17.05
CA LEU A 183 -14.61 -7.37 -17.95
C LEU A 183 -15.41 -6.81 -19.13
N ASP A 184 -16.45 -7.52 -19.58
CA ASP A 184 -17.33 -7.08 -20.69
C ASP A 184 -18.26 -5.93 -20.27
N ALA A 185 -18.49 -5.76 -18.97
CA ALA A 185 -19.31 -4.68 -18.43
C ALA A 185 -18.51 -3.38 -18.18
N ILE A 186 -17.19 -3.41 -18.33
CA ILE A 186 -16.34 -2.22 -18.18
C ILE A 186 -16.51 -1.35 -19.44
N PRO A 187 -16.74 -0.02 -19.29
CA PRO A 187 -16.77 0.89 -20.42
C PRO A 187 -15.51 0.78 -21.30
N ALA A 188 -15.70 0.60 -22.60
CA ALA A 188 -14.59 0.36 -23.54
C ALA A 188 -13.65 1.55 -23.69
N ASP A 189 -14.18 2.78 -23.55
CA ASP A 189 -13.46 4.01 -23.82
C ASP A 189 -13.25 4.85 -22.57
N GLY A 190 -12.00 5.21 -22.32
CA GLY A 190 -11.63 6.20 -21.33
C GLY A 190 -11.44 5.70 -19.90
N PRO A 191 -11.26 6.63 -18.96
CA PRO A 191 -11.14 6.32 -17.55
C PRO A 191 -12.45 5.78 -16.97
N SER A 192 -12.35 4.69 -16.22
CA SER A 192 -13.48 4.03 -15.56
C SER A 192 -13.13 3.62 -14.14
N ASP A 193 -14.09 3.73 -13.23
CA ASP A 193 -14.01 3.23 -11.86
C ASP A 193 -14.87 1.97 -11.72
N ILE A 194 -14.25 0.83 -11.40
CA ILE A 194 -14.95 -0.46 -11.37
C ILE A 194 -16.11 -0.48 -10.35
N VAL A 195 -16.00 0.26 -9.24
CA VAL A 195 -17.05 0.31 -8.23
C VAL A 195 -18.26 1.09 -8.74
N ARG A 196 -18.01 2.30 -9.26
CA ARG A 196 -19.08 3.18 -9.73
C ARG A 196 -19.73 2.67 -11.01
N ASP A 197 -18.91 2.21 -11.96
CA ASP A 197 -19.36 1.96 -13.32
C ASP A 197 -19.87 0.52 -13.53
N VAL A 198 -19.49 -0.41 -12.62
CA VAL A 198 -19.91 -1.83 -12.70
C VAL A 198 -20.56 -2.32 -11.39
N TYR A 199 -19.89 -2.14 -10.24
CA TYR A 199 -20.38 -2.76 -9.01
C TYR A 199 -21.65 -2.14 -8.44
N PHE A 200 -21.93 -0.87 -8.71
CA PHE A 200 -23.20 -0.27 -8.32
C PHE A 200 -24.38 -0.96 -9.03
N GLY A 201 -24.23 -1.31 -10.33
CA GLY A 201 -25.23 -2.08 -11.05
C GLY A 201 -25.40 -3.49 -10.49
N LEU A 202 -24.30 -4.21 -10.28
CA LEU A 202 -24.34 -5.55 -9.69
C LEU A 202 -24.95 -5.56 -8.28
N ALA A 203 -24.69 -4.54 -7.47
CA ALA A 203 -25.29 -4.41 -6.13
C ALA A 203 -26.80 -4.18 -6.20
N ALA A 204 -27.27 -3.30 -7.12
CA ALA A 204 -28.69 -3.05 -7.34
C ALA A 204 -29.45 -4.34 -7.77
N GLU A 205 -28.79 -5.19 -8.55
CA GLU A 205 -29.31 -6.50 -8.97
C GLU A 205 -29.09 -7.62 -7.93
N ARG A 206 -28.50 -7.34 -6.76
CA ARG A 206 -28.12 -8.33 -5.74
C ARG A 206 -27.17 -9.42 -6.25
N ARG A 207 -26.35 -9.08 -7.25
CA ARG A 207 -25.37 -9.97 -7.90
C ARG A 207 -23.93 -9.67 -7.51
N LEU A 208 -23.70 -8.92 -6.43
CA LEU A 208 -22.40 -8.61 -5.85
C LEU A 208 -22.30 -9.26 -4.47
N ASN A 209 -21.39 -10.21 -4.32
CA ASN A 209 -21.16 -10.89 -3.04
C ASN A 209 -20.12 -10.14 -2.19
N ALA A 210 -20.15 -10.35 -0.88
CA ALA A 210 -19.13 -9.88 0.05
C ALA A 210 -18.54 -11.05 0.84
N TYR A 211 -17.21 -11.08 0.94
CA TYR A 211 -16.48 -11.93 1.87
C TYR A 211 -15.97 -11.08 3.03
N VAL A 212 -16.49 -11.30 4.24
CA VAL A 212 -16.07 -10.54 5.43
C VAL A 212 -14.77 -11.11 5.98
N HIS A 213 -13.70 -10.34 5.87
CA HIS A 213 -12.41 -10.64 6.46
C HIS A 213 -12.30 -9.99 7.85
N ARG A 214 -11.84 -10.75 8.85
CA ARG A 214 -11.68 -10.30 10.24
C ARG A 214 -10.24 -10.34 10.73
N GLY A 215 -9.29 -10.60 9.82
CA GLY A 215 -7.86 -10.57 10.09
C GLY A 215 -7.25 -9.19 9.88
N PHE A 216 -5.97 -9.16 9.58
CA PHE A 216 -5.26 -7.93 9.35
C PHE A 216 -5.51 -7.40 7.93
N TRP A 217 -5.82 -6.13 7.84
CA TRP A 217 -5.79 -5.34 6.62
C TRP A 217 -5.37 -3.91 6.97
N TRP A 218 -4.39 -3.38 6.24
CA TRP A 218 -3.91 -2.01 6.43
C TRP A 218 -3.41 -1.40 5.14
N GLU A 219 -3.90 -0.20 4.82
CA GLU A 219 -3.49 0.58 3.65
C GLU A 219 -2.32 1.49 4.01
N PHE A 220 -1.33 1.58 3.12
CA PHE A 220 -0.16 2.45 3.22
C PHE A 220 -0.28 3.62 2.22
N GLY A 221 -1.47 4.20 2.16
CA GLY A 221 -1.88 5.15 1.11
C GLY A 221 -1.52 6.59 1.36
N GLU A 222 -1.20 6.97 2.60
CA GLU A 222 -0.82 8.32 3.02
C GLU A 222 0.18 8.28 4.18
N PRO A 223 0.91 9.38 4.48
CA PRO A 223 2.01 9.35 5.45
C PRO A 223 1.61 8.87 6.84
N ARG A 224 0.48 9.33 7.35
CA ARG A 224 -0.02 8.91 8.66
C ARG A 224 -0.32 7.41 8.69
N GLU A 225 -1.07 6.90 7.72
CA GLU A 225 -1.40 5.48 7.62
C GLU A 225 -0.14 4.63 7.40
N TYR A 226 0.82 5.15 6.62
CA TYR A 226 2.11 4.48 6.41
C TYR A 226 2.90 4.33 7.72
N LEU A 227 3.01 5.40 8.50
CA LEU A 227 3.69 5.40 9.79
C LEU A 227 2.99 4.48 10.80
N GLU A 228 1.68 4.64 10.97
CA GLU A 228 0.88 3.81 11.89
C GLU A 228 0.88 2.33 11.49
N GLY A 229 0.82 2.03 10.19
CA GLY A 229 0.91 0.66 9.66
C GLY A 229 2.26 0.02 9.97
N SER A 230 3.35 0.75 9.78
CA SER A 230 4.71 0.31 10.12
C SER A 230 4.84 0.00 11.61
N MET A 231 4.35 0.88 12.48
CA MET A 231 4.35 0.68 13.93
C MET A 231 3.51 -0.54 14.35
N ARG A 232 2.34 -0.73 13.75
CA ARG A 232 1.49 -1.90 14.01
C ARG A 232 2.19 -3.20 13.63
N LEU A 233 2.90 -3.23 12.49
CA LEU A 233 3.67 -4.41 12.07
C LEU A 233 4.81 -4.72 13.05
N ILE A 234 5.53 -3.71 13.54
CA ILE A 234 6.61 -3.88 14.51
C ILE A 234 6.06 -4.44 15.83
N ALA A 235 4.93 -3.93 16.29
CA ALA A 235 4.28 -4.38 17.53
C ALA A 235 3.65 -5.80 17.44
N MET A 236 3.61 -6.42 16.24
CA MET A 236 3.11 -7.79 16.09
C MET A 236 4.12 -8.82 16.55
N THR A 237 3.62 -9.98 17.01
CA THR A 237 4.48 -11.14 17.21
C THR A 237 5.10 -11.58 15.87
N PRO A 238 6.31 -12.19 15.89
CA PRO A 238 6.98 -12.65 14.67
C PRO A 238 6.11 -13.55 13.80
N GLU A 239 5.33 -14.47 14.41
CA GLU A 239 4.46 -15.43 13.70
C GLU A 239 3.31 -14.73 12.98
N ARG A 240 2.73 -13.68 13.57
CA ARG A 240 1.67 -12.89 12.93
C ARG A 240 2.24 -12.05 11.79
N ARG A 241 3.39 -11.44 12.01
CA ARG A 241 4.07 -10.62 11.01
C ARG A 241 4.48 -11.46 9.78
N ALA A 242 5.04 -12.66 10.00
CA ALA A 242 5.42 -13.58 8.93
C ALA A 242 4.27 -14.04 8.02
N ARG A 243 3.01 -13.95 8.46
CA ARG A 243 1.84 -14.21 7.60
C ARG A 243 1.58 -13.09 6.59
N LEU A 244 2.12 -11.92 6.81
CA LEU A 244 1.91 -10.75 5.96
C LEU A 244 3.03 -10.56 4.93
N GLY A 245 4.23 -11.02 5.24
CA GLY A 245 5.41 -10.92 4.38
C GLY A 245 6.68 -11.23 5.14
N ASP A 246 7.79 -11.12 4.44
CA ASP A 246 9.13 -11.17 5.00
C ASP A 246 9.59 -9.73 5.27
N PHE A 247 10.03 -9.43 6.49
CA PHE A 247 10.35 -8.08 6.95
C PHE A 247 11.68 -8.07 7.69
N ASP A 248 12.28 -6.90 7.80
CA ASP A 248 13.44 -6.71 8.66
C ASP A 248 13.16 -7.18 10.09
N PRO A 249 14.16 -7.82 10.74
CA PRO A 249 13.99 -8.31 12.10
C PRO A 249 13.72 -7.18 13.09
N VAL A 250 12.80 -7.41 14.01
CA VAL A 250 12.50 -6.48 15.10
C VAL A 250 13.31 -6.86 16.32
N ARG A 251 13.97 -5.88 16.95
CA ARG A 251 14.76 -6.00 18.16
C ARG A 251 14.35 -4.95 19.18
N GLU A 252 14.45 -5.30 20.46
CA GLU A 252 14.33 -4.32 21.54
C GLU A 252 15.70 -3.66 21.73
N VAL A 253 15.74 -2.35 21.67
CA VAL A 253 16.94 -1.52 21.86
C VAL A 253 16.58 -0.43 22.87
N GLU A 254 17.15 -0.48 24.06
CA GLU A 254 16.79 0.41 25.18
C GLU A 254 15.28 0.42 25.47
N SER A 255 14.60 1.53 25.14
CA SER A 255 13.15 1.69 25.33
C SER A 255 12.35 1.67 24.01
N ALA A 256 12.96 1.18 22.91
CA ALA A 256 12.37 1.16 21.59
C ALA A 256 12.30 -0.25 21.00
N SER A 257 11.21 -0.54 20.28
CA SER A 257 11.09 -1.70 19.40
C SER A 257 11.52 -1.27 17.99
N VAL A 258 12.61 -1.82 17.48
CA VAL A 258 13.24 -1.36 16.23
C VAL A 258 13.26 -2.48 15.19
N ALA A 259 12.64 -2.25 14.03
CA ALA A 259 12.89 -3.04 12.82
C ALA A 259 14.21 -2.59 12.21
N VAL A 260 15.17 -3.51 12.08
CA VAL A 260 16.57 -3.19 11.77
C VAL A 260 16.96 -3.81 10.42
N GLY A 261 17.20 -2.96 9.44
CA GLY A 261 17.71 -3.35 8.12
C GLY A 261 19.20 -3.75 8.17
N PRO A 262 19.66 -4.56 7.21
CA PRO A 262 21.07 -4.94 7.11
C PRO A 262 22.00 -3.73 7.03
N GLY A 263 23.13 -3.75 7.78
CA GLY A 263 24.13 -2.68 7.74
C GLY A 263 23.68 -1.35 8.35
N ALA A 264 22.51 -1.30 9.00
CA ALA A 264 22.12 -0.11 9.76
C ALA A 264 23.06 0.09 10.96
N ASP A 265 23.56 1.30 11.12
CA ASP A 265 24.48 1.69 12.21
C ASP A 265 23.86 2.84 13.03
N PHE A 266 23.56 2.53 14.27
CA PHE A 266 23.03 3.45 15.28
C PHE A 266 23.66 3.19 16.65
N HIS A 267 24.93 2.79 16.65
CA HIS A 267 25.68 2.42 17.87
C HIS A 267 26.57 3.54 18.40
N SER A 268 26.43 4.76 17.83
CA SER A 268 27.18 5.92 18.34
C SER A 268 26.73 6.28 19.77
N ASP A 269 27.62 6.91 20.52
CA ASP A 269 27.34 7.33 21.87
C ASP A 269 26.17 8.33 21.94
N HIS A 270 25.36 8.20 22.99
CA HIS A 270 24.27 9.13 23.32
C HIS A 270 23.13 9.24 22.29
N ILE A 271 22.90 8.23 21.42
CA ILE A 271 21.70 8.17 20.59
C ILE A 271 20.51 7.82 21.48
N ALA A 272 19.39 8.55 21.31
CA ALA A 272 18.14 8.27 22.01
C ALA A 272 17.12 7.64 21.05
N LEU A 273 16.79 6.35 21.25
CA LEU A 273 15.76 5.64 20.52
C LEU A 273 14.53 5.44 21.43
N LYS A 274 13.34 5.86 20.97
CA LYS A 274 12.09 5.78 21.72
C LYS A 274 10.93 5.26 20.88
N GLY A 275 10.04 4.51 21.53
CA GLY A 275 8.82 4.01 20.93
C GLY A 275 9.08 2.97 19.85
N THR A 276 8.54 3.16 18.64
CA THR A 276 8.57 2.18 17.55
C THR A 276 9.30 2.74 16.35
N LEU A 277 10.34 2.07 15.90
CA LEU A 277 11.22 2.59 14.83
C LEU A 277 11.41 1.55 13.73
N ALA A 278 11.51 2.01 12.48
CA ALA A 278 12.05 1.22 11.39
C ALA A 278 13.32 1.93 10.87
N ILE A 279 14.45 1.26 10.94
CA ILE A 279 15.75 1.75 10.48
C ILE A 279 16.20 0.85 9.34
N GLY A 280 16.14 1.37 8.11
CA GLY A 280 16.35 0.60 6.88
C GLY A 280 17.80 0.21 6.63
N LEU A 281 18.01 -0.55 5.55
CA LEU A 281 19.32 -0.98 5.05
C LEU A 281 20.31 0.19 4.98
N GLY A 282 21.51 0.04 5.54
CA GLY A 282 22.62 0.99 5.41
C GLY A 282 22.37 2.38 6.01
N VAL A 283 21.34 2.55 6.83
CA VAL A 283 21.09 3.81 7.54
C VAL A 283 22.19 4.05 8.57
N MET A 284 22.70 5.28 8.61
CA MET A 284 23.66 5.72 9.62
C MET A 284 23.04 6.80 10.49
N VAL A 285 23.09 6.63 11.82
CA VAL A 285 22.58 7.57 12.80
C VAL A 285 23.75 8.20 13.55
N GLY A 286 23.87 9.52 13.45
CA GLY A 286 24.94 10.28 14.08
C GLY A 286 24.78 10.41 15.59
N GLU A 287 25.89 10.75 16.23
CA GLU A 287 26.02 10.93 17.67
C GLU A 287 25.00 11.92 18.25
N SER A 288 24.47 11.63 19.43
CA SER A 288 23.48 12.50 20.12
C SER A 288 22.17 12.74 19.33
N ALA A 289 21.90 11.97 18.28
CA ALA A 289 20.61 12.02 17.57
C ALA A 289 19.48 11.39 18.41
N SER A 290 18.26 11.88 18.21
CA SER A 290 17.04 11.37 18.84
C SER A 290 16.01 10.97 17.81
N LEU A 291 15.56 9.71 17.84
CA LEU A 291 14.51 9.18 16.99
C LEU A 291 13.35 8.66 17.84
N GLU A 292 12.14 9.10 17.54
CA GLU A 292 10.92 8.66 18.23
C GLU A 292 9.84 8.34 17.21
N ASP A 293 9.25 7.13 17.28
CA ASP A 293 8.11 6.70 16.46
C ASP A 293 8.29 7.01 14.95
N SER A 294 9.45 6.73 14.39
CA SER A 294 9.82 7.20 13.05
C SER A 294 10.26 6.05 12.13
N VAL A 295 10.17 6.29 10.83
CA VAL A 295 10.69 5.41 9.78
C VAL A 295 11.81 6.12 9.05
N VAL A 296 12.99 5.52 9.03
CA VAL A 296 14.16 5.96 8.25
C VAL A 296 14.41 4.93 7.15
N MET A 297 14.20 5.34 5.90
CA MET A 297 14.32 4.45 4.74
C MET A 297 15.78 4.20 4.36
N PRO A 298 16.05 3.19 3.52
CA PRO A 298 17.41 2.75 3.20
C PRO A 298 18.37 3.87 2.77
N GLU A 299 19.65 3.68 3.10
CA GLU A 299 20.78 4.52 2.68
C GLU A 299 20.69 5.98 3.14
N SER A 300 19.90 6.26 4.16
CA SER A 300 19.78 7.61 4.73
C SER A 300 20.82 7.85 5.83
N TRP A 301 21.21 9.12 5.96
CA TRP A 301 22.09 9.57 7.03
C TRP A 301 21.37 10.54 7.94
N ILE A 302 21.42 10.31 9.24
CA ILE A 302 20.85 11.18 10.26
C ILE A 302 22.00 11.93 10.95
N GLY A 303 22.11 13.22 10.69
CA GLY A 303 23.18 14.04 11.22
C GLY A 303 23.23 14.11 12.75
N PRO A 304 24.41 14.25 13.35
CA PRO A 304 24.58 14.36 14.79
C PRO A 304 23.68 15.42 15.42
N GLY A 305 23.16 15.14 16.62
CA GLY A 305 22.29 16.05 17.37
C GLY A 305 20.92 16.31 16.75
N SER A 306 20.53 15.61 15.70
CA SER A 306 19.20 15.75 15.09
C SER A 306 18.10 15.14 15.96
N SER A 307 16.88 15.68 15.87
CA SER A 307 15.71 15.18 16.59
C SER A 307 14.53 14.98 15.64
N LEU A 308 14.11 13.72 15.46
CA LEU A 308 13.01 13.35 14.58
C LEU A 308 11.93 12.59 15.37
N ARG A 309 10.72 13.13 15.38
CA ARG A 309 9.56 12.50 16.05
C ARG A 309 8.41 12.30 15.07
N ARG A 310 7.93 11.07 14.96
CA ARG A 310 6.86 10.68 14.01
C ARG A 310 7.16 11.13 12.58
N CYS A 311 8.41 10.94 12.16
CA CYS A 311 8.89 11.32 10.83
C CYS A 311 9.04 10.10 9.91
N ILE A 312 8.90 10.36 8.61
CA ILE A 312 9.23 9.44 7.53
C ILE A 312 10.38 10.08 6.75
N VAL A 313 11.56 9.52 6.86
CA VAL A 313 12.73 9.94 6.09
C VAL A 313 12.84 9.06 4.86
N GLY A 314 12.78 9.67 3.68
CA GLY A 314 12.85 8.96 2.40
C GLY A 314 14.22 8.36 2.12
N PRO A 315 14.35 7.44 1.13
CA PRO A 315 15.59 6.74 0.86
C PRO A 315 16.70 7.71 0.41
N GLY A 316 17.94 7.44 0.84
CA GLY A 316 19.12 8.24 0.50
C GLY A 316 19.07 9.69 1.01
N THR A 317 18.24 9.97 2.01
CA THR A 317 18.08 11.32 2.54
C THR A 317 19.15 11.64 3.58
N GLU A 318 19.84 12.77 3.40
CA GLU A 318 20.83 13.26 4.34
C GLU A 318 20.21 14.34 5.24
N ILE A 319 19.95 14.00 6.49
CA ILE A 319 19.44 14.94 7.51
C ILE A 319 20.60 15.77 8.07
N PRO A 320 20.56 17.10 7.98
CA PRO A 320 21.64 17.96 8.48
C PRO A 320 21.88 17.85 9.99
N ILE A 321 23.07 18.20 10.44
CA ILE A 321 23.45 18.27 11.86
C ILE A 321 22.49 19.18 12.62
N GLY A 322 21.97 18.72 13.75
CA GLY A 322 21.07 19.47 14.65
C GLY A 322 19.67 19.73 14.08
N PHE A 323 19.30 19.08 12.97
CA PHE A 323 17.97 19.23 12.35
C PHE A 323 16.86 18.70 13.27
N GLN A 324 15.74 19.43 13.32
CA GLN A 324 14.60 19.06 14.14
C GLN A 324 13.32 19.03 13.32
N ALA A 325 12.57 17.93 13.42
CA ALA A 325 11.28 17.81 12.78
C ALA A 325 10.34 16.89 13.58
N ALA A 326 9.03 17.16 13.44
CA ALA A 326 7.99 16.29 13.94
C ALA A 326 6.85 16.20 12.92
N HIS A 327 6.22 14.99 12.84
CA HIS A 327 5.06 14.73 11.98
C HIS A 327 5.31 15.10 10.51
N ALA A 328 6.42 14.64 9.95
CA ALA A 328 6.85 15.07 8.63
C ALA A 328 7.34 13.94 7.74
N VAL A 329 7.09 14.08 6.45
CA VAL A 329 7.81 13.36 5.39
C VAL A 329 8.96 14.25 4.94
N ILE A 330 10.16 13.69 4.94
CA ILE A 330 11.41 14.38 4.65
C ILE A 330 12.14 13.63 3.55
N VAL A 331 12.47 14.27 2.44
CA VAL A 331 13.25 13.69 1.35
C VAL A 331 14.33 14.67 0.92
N SER A 332 15.45 14.17 0.40
CA SER A 332 16.43 15.02 -0.29
C SER A 332 15.78 15.71 -1.49
N GLU A 333 16.11 16.96 -1.70
CA GLU A 333 15.70 17.66 -2.91
C GLU A 333 16.42 17.03 -4.11
N SER A 334 15.67 16.38 -4.99
CA SER A 334 16.16 15.96 -6.29
C SER A 334 15.82 17.03 -7.31
N ASP A 335 16.75 17.35 -8.20
CA ASP A 335 16.53 18.31 -9.30
C ASP A 335 15.61 17.68 -10.38
N THR A 336 14.37 17.47 -10.02
CA THR A 336 13.35 16.92 -10.93
C THR A 336 12.67 18.01 -11.75
N GLY A 337 12.97 19.30 -11.52
CA GLY A 337 12.25 20.42 -12.12
C GLY A 337 10.78 20.53 -11.76
N LEU A 338 10.26 19.64 -10.90
CA LEU A 338 8.85 19.61 -10.51
C LEU A 338 8.57 20.66 -9.42
N PRO A 339 7.38 21.29 -9.44
CA PRO A 339 6.98 22.23 -8.38
C PRO A 339 6.88 21.52 -7.03
N LEU A 340 7.04 22.25 -5.94
CA LEU A 340 6.85 21.71 -4.59
C LEU A 340 5.43 21.17 -4.43
N PRO A 341 5.25 20.01 -3.75
CA PRO A 341 3.93 19.55 -3.36
C PRO A 341 3.22 20.55 -2.47
N ALA A 342 1.90 20.60 -2.54
CA ALA A 342 1.11 21.44 -1.65
C ALA A 342 1.43 21.16 -0.18
N GLY A 343 1.67 22.20 0.61
CA GLY A 343 2.04 22.12 2.02
C GLY A 343 3.46 21.63 2.30
N ALA A 344 4.31 21.49 1.28
CA ALA A 344 5.74 21.22 1.47
C ALA A 344 6.56 22.50 1.44
N GLU A 345 7.67 22.51 2.17
CA GLU A 345 8.66 23.58 2.23
C GLU A 345 10.06 23.07 1.91
N ARG A 346 10.93 23.96 1.43
CA ARG A 346 12.37 23.68 1.29
C ARG A 346 13.10 24.12 2.55
N ILE A 347 13.87 23.22 3.12
CA ILE A 347 14.76 23.52 4.25
C ILE A 347 16.14 22.98 3.90
N ALA A 348 17.09 23.83 3.62
CA ALA A 348 18.39 23.47 3.05
C ALA A 348 18.22 22.65 1.74
N ASN A 349 18.78 21.46 1.69
CA ASN A 349 18.66 20.50 0.57
C ASN A 349 17.53 19.50 0.74
N LEU A 350 16.56 19.79 1.61
CA LEU A 350 15.44 18.91 1.93
C LEU A 350 14.11 19.49 1.43
N ILE A 351 13.19 18.59 1.06
CA ILE A 351 11.76 18.87 0.94
C ILE A 351 11.08 18.24 2.15
N VAL A 352 10.40 19.09 2.92
CA VAL A 352 9.72 18.70 4.16
C VAL A 352 8.23 18.97 4.02
N ARG A 353 7.39 17.99 4.27
CA ARG A 353 5.93 18.14 4.31
C ARG A 353 5.38 17.58 5.61
N ARG A 354 4.73 18.43 6.41
CA ARG A 354 4.04 18.00 7.63
C ARG A 354 2.69 17.36 7.30
N PHE A 355 2.30 16.32 8.02
CA PHE A 355 1.07 15.55 7.75
C PHE A 355 0.07 15.51 8.92
N ASP A 356 0.43 15.99 10.11
CA ASP A 356 -0.55 16.27 11.15
C ASP A 356 -0.61 17.79 11.29
N GLY A 357 -1.78 18.36 11.07
CA GLY A 357 -2.04 19.77 11.30
C GLY A 357 -2.03 20.07 12.81
N ALA A 358 -0.85 19.97 13.43
CA ALA A 358 -0.60 20.59 14.71
C ALA A 358 -0.18 22.02 14.43
N SER A 359 -1.16 22.93 14.47
CA SER A 359 -0.96 24.35 14.73
C SER A 359 -0.19 24.54 16.03
#